data_d069bbf620a3fad685e0b54be3f3fc51
#
_entry.id   d069bbf620a3fad685e0b54be3f3fc51
#
_cell.length_a   1.000
_cell.length_b   1.000
_cell.length_c   1.000
_cell.angle_alpha   90.00
_cell.angle_beta   90.00
_cell.angle_gamma   90.00
#
_symmetry.space_group_name_H-M   'P 1'
#
loop_
_entity.id
_entity.type
_entity.pdbx_description
1 polymer ?
#
loop_
_entity_poly.entity_id
_entity_poly.type
_entity_poly.pdbx_seq_one_letter_code
_entity_poly.pdbx_strand_id
1 'polypeptide(L)'
;YKAAAYFCPDVDFIIDIGGQDIKCFKIKNNAIDSIMLNEACSSGCGSFIQTFAGAMGYDIAEFARLGLFAKAPVELGSRCTVFMNSSVKQAQKDGASVEDISAGLSSSIIKNAVYKVIRAKSIDELGKNIVVQGGTFLNDAVLRSFEMELGRNVIRPAIAGLMGAFGCALFAKEKSQGRDGKSGVLTKAQLEEFAYNSRAVQCGGCGAHCNLTIIRFNDGRRFTSGNRCEKGAGIKITDRTENMIAVSY
;
A
#
# COMPACT_ATOMS: atom_id res chain seq x y z
N TYR A 1 -1.15 -1.58 10.97
CA TYR A 1 -0.67 -2.08 12.27
C TYR A 1 -1.81 -2.67 13.12
N LYS A 2 -2.94 -1.97 13.34
CA LYS A 2 -4.05 -2.49 14.17
C LYS A 2 -4.54 -3.87 13.72
N ALA A 3 -4.69 -4.07 12.43
CA ALA A 3 -5.09 -5.37 11.89
C ALA A 3 -4.01 -6.44 12.16
N ALA A 4 -2.74 -6.11 11.94
CA ALA A 4 -1.65 -7.05 12.20
C ALA A 4 -1.57 -7.44 13.69
N ALA A 5 -1.68 -6.46 14.60
CA ALA A 5 -1.70 -6.69 16.04
C ALA A 5 -2.93 -7.51 16.52
N TYR A 6 -4.05 -7.48 15.78
CA TYR A 6 -5.21 -8.33 16.06
C TYR A 6 -4.90 -9.81 15.82
N PHE A 7 -4.17 -10.15 14.76
CA PHE A 7 -3.78 -11.52 14.43
C PHE A 7 -2.50 -11.98 15.14
N CYS A 8 -1.61 -11.03 15.42
CA CYS A 8 -0.34 -11.27 16.09
C CYS A 8 -0.08 -10.12 17.08
N PRO A 9 -0.52 -10.24 18.36
CA PRO A 9 -0.35 -9.17 19.35
C PRO A 9 1.10 -8.74 19.55
N ASP A 10 2.03 -9.69 19.47
CA ASP A 10 3.47 -9.47 19.67
C ASP A 10 4.21 -9.29 18.34
N VAL A 11 3.56 -8.69 17.33
CA VAL A 11 4.18 -8.45 16.02
C VAL A 11 5.36 -7.50 16.16
N ASP A 12 6.51 -7.91 15.61
CA ASP A 12 7.75 -7.12 15.58
C ASP A 12 7.89 -6.33 14.27
N PHE A 13 7.44 -6.94 13.16
CA PHE A 13 7.60 -6.38 11.83
C PHE A 13 6.41 -6.68 10.94
N ILE A 14 6.01 -5.70 10.15
CA ILE A 14 4.93 -5.84 9.18
C ILE A 14 5.47 -5.45 7.81
N ILE A 15 5.21 -6.28 6.81
CA ILE A 15 5.42 -5.92 5.42
C ILE A 15 4.10 -5.97 4.67
N ASP A 16 3.77 -4.88 4.01
CA ASP A 16 2.58 -4.70 3.17
C ASP A 16 3.02 -4.50 1.73
N ILE A 17 2.72 -5.46 0.86
CA ILE A 17 2.99 -5.34 -0.57
C ILE A 17 1.66 -5.29 -1.31
N GLY A 18 1.35 -4.09 -1.78
CA GLY A 18 0.19 -3.80 -2.60
C GLY A 18 0.41 -4.08 -4.08
N GLY A 19 -0.52 -3.59 -4.92
CA GLY A 19 -0.37 -3.64 -6.37
C GLY A 19 0.73 -2.72 -6.91
N GLN A 20 1.02 -1.60 -6.23
CA GLN A 20 1.92 -0.56 -6.74
C GLN A 20 2.89 -0.02 -5.70
N ASP A 21 2.76 -0.38 -4.43
CA ASP A 21 3.59 0.14 -3.35
C ASP A 21 4.02 -0.96 -2.37
N ILE A 22 5.08 -0.68 -1.62
CA ILE A 22 5.56 -1.50 -0.51
C ILE A 22 5.66 -0.59 0.72
N LYS A 23 5.08 -1.04 1.82
CA LYS A 23 5.18 -0.40 3.13
C LYS A 23 5.68 -1.40 4.15
N CYS A 24 6.66 -1.00 4.93
CA CYS A 24 7.18 -1.82 6.01
C CYS A 24 7.13 -1.04 7.32
N PHE A 25 6.77 -1.72 8.39
CA PHE A 25 6.63 -1.12 9.72
C PHE A 25 7.44 -1.93 10.72
N LYS A 26 8.35 -1.29 11.41
CA LYS A 26 8.99 -1.86 12.59
C LYS A 26 8.19 -1.49 13.81
N ILE A 27 7.89 -2.49 14.66
CA ILE A 27 7.07 -2.31 15.84
C ILE A 27 7.95 -2.48 17.06
N LYS A 28 7.81 -1.58 18.03
CA LYS A 28 8.42 -1.67 19.34
C LYS A 28 7.45 -1.15 20.39
N ASN A 29 7.39 -1.83 21.52
CA ASN A 29 6.54 -1.43 22.65
C ASN A 29 5.09 -1.17 22.21
N ASN A 30 4.54 -2.04 21.35
CA ASN A 30 3.19 -1.97 20.79
C ASN A 30 2.90 -0.66 20.03
N ALA A 31 3.93 -0.03 19.47
CA ALA A 31 3.82 1.18 18.65
C ALA A 31 4.68 1.06 17.39
N ILE A 32 4.32 1.82 16.36
CA ILE A 32 5.14 1.92 15.15
C ILE A 32 6.39 2.74 15.48
N ASP A 33 7.55 2.07 15.45
CA ASP A 33 8.87 2.67 15.68
C ASP A 33 9.40 3.35 14.41
N SER A 34 9.27 2.68 13.28
CA SER A 34 9.71 3.24 11.99
C SER A 34 8.85 2.72 10.82
N ILE A 35 8.80 3.51 9.77
CA ILE A 35 8.09 3.21 8.52
C ILE A 35 9.07 3.33 7.37
N MET A 36 9.11 2.31 6.52
CA MET A 36 9.87 2.31 5.27
C MET A 36 8.91 2.19 4.11
N LEU A 37 9.05 3.07 3.12
CA LEU A 37 8.13 3.17 1.99
C LEU A 37 8.89 3.04 0.67
N ASN A 38 8.26 2.39 -0.30
CA ASN A 38 8.66 2.47 -1.70
C ASN A 38 7.43 2.79 -2.55
N GLU A 39 7.26 4.07 -2.84
CA GLU A 39 6.17 4.57 -3.70
C GLU A 39 6.67 4.91 -5.11
N ALA A 40 7.98 4.98 -5.30
CA ALA A 40 8.58 5.47 -6.54
C ALA A 40 8.66 4.44 -7.66
N CYS A 41 8.48 3.15 -7.37
CA CYS A 41 8.68 2.10 -8.36
C CYS A 41 7.79 0.89 -8.10
N SER A 42 6.88 0.61 -9.03
CA SER A 42 6.00 -0.58 -9.00
C SER A 42 6.73 -1.91 -9.28
N SER A 43 8.05 -1.87 -9.57
CA SER A 43 8.84 -3.06 -9.95
C SER A 43 9.03 -4.10 -8.84
N GLY A 44 8.52 -3.85 -7.65
CA GLY A 44 8.51 -4.77 -6.52
C GLY A 44 7.11 -5.10 -6.03
N CYS A 45 6.07 -4.86 -6.82
CA CYS A 45 4.68 -4.91 -6.39
C CYS A 45 3.83 -5.86 -7.25
N GLY A 46 2.60 -6.13 -6.82
CA GLY A 46 1.72 -7.14 -7.44
C GLY A 46 1.38 -6.89 -8.90
N SER A 47 1.21 -5.62 -9.31
CA SER A 47 0.92 -5.27 -10.71
C SER A 47 2.00 -5.72 -11.69
N PHE A 48 3.23 -5.83 -11.20
CA PHE A 48 4.35 -6.33 -11.98
C PHE A 48 4.16 -7.82 -12.35
N ILE A 49 3.85 -8.68 -11.38
CA ILE A 49 3.58 -10.11 -11.66
C ILE A 49 2.35 -10.23 -12.57
N GLN A 50 1.30 -9.46 -12.31
CA GLN A 50 0.07 -9.49 -13.09
C GLN A 50 0.34 -9.15 -14.58
N THR A 51 1.21 -8.17 -14.84
CA THR A 51 1.60 -7.82 -16.21
C THR A 51 2.29 -8.98 -16.91
N PHE A 52 3.21 -9.68 -16.25
CA PHE A 52 3.89 -10.83 -16.84
C PHE A 52 2.98 -12.04 -17.00
N ALA A 53 2.13 -12.35 -16.03
CA ALA A 53 1.14 -13.41 -16.13
C ALA A 53 0.25 -13.19 -17.38
N GLY A 54 -0.33 -11.98 -17.52
CA GLY A 54 -1.15 -11.63 -18.67
C GLY A 54 -0.39 -11.68 -20.01
N ALA A 55 0.86 -11.23 -20.05
CA ALA A 55 1.70 -11.29 -21.25
C ALA A 55 2.02 -12.74 -21.68
N MET A 56 2.02 -13.69 -20.74
CA MET A 56 2.20 -15.12 -20.99
C MET A 56 0.88 -15.89 -21.15
N GLY A 57 -0.27 -15.20 -21.07
CA GLY A 57 -1.60 -15.78 -21.29
C GLY A 57 -2.16 -16.53 -20.08
N TYR A 58 -1.67 -16.26 -18.87
CA TYR A 58 -2.11 -16.90 -17.63
C TYR A 58 -2.93 -15.94 -16.77
N ASP A 59 -3.90 -16.52 -16.05
CA ASP A 59 -4.51 -15.85 -14.90
C ASP A 59 -3.49 -15.71 -13.77
N ILE A 60 -3.61 -14.65 -12.97
CA ILE A 60 -2.65 -14.35 -11.90
C ILE A 60 -2.60 -15.44 -10.82
N ALA A 61 -3.72 -16.05 -10.48
CA ALA A 61 -3.78 -17.11 -9.48
C ALA A 61 -3.16 -18.42 -10.01
N GLU A 62 -3.41 -18.74 -11.28
CA GLU A 62 -2.78 -19.88 -11.93
C GLU A 62 -1.28 -19.68 -12.03
N PHE A 63 -0.84 -18.50 -12.49
CA PHE A 63 0.58 -18.16 -12.60
C PHE A 63 1.30 -18.25 -11.25
N ALA A 64 0.66 -17.79 -10.18
CA ALA A 64 1.16 -17.92 -8.82
C ALA A 64 1.33 -19.37 -8.38
N ARG A 65 0.32 -20.20 -8.68
CA ARG A 65 0.35 -21.63 -8.36
C ARG A 65 1.48 -22.37 -9.12
N LEU A 66 1.67 -22.06 -10.38
CA LEU A 66 2.74 -22.64 -11.20
C LEU A 66 4.12 -22.38 -10.58
N GLY A 67 4.36 -21.17 -10.06
CA GLY A 67 5.63 -20.80 -9.44
C GLY A 67 6.02 -21.66 -8.22
N LEU A 68 5.07 -22.36 -7.58
CA LEU A 68 5.36 -23.28 -6.49
C LEU A 68 6.00 -24.60 -6.98
N PHE A 69 5.87 -24.92 -8.26
CA PHE A 69 6.38 -26.16 -8.87
C PHE A 69 7.64 -25.96 -9.69
N ALA A 70 8.26 -24.77 -9.61
CA ALA A 70 9.51 -24.47 -10.27
C ALA A 70 10.62 -25.44 -9.84
N LYS A 71 11.38 -25.94 -10.81
CA LYS A 71 12.51 -26.84 -10.59
C LYS A 71 13.83 -26.09 -10.59
N ALA A 72 13.93 -25.05 -11.41
CA ALA A 72 15.10 -24.21 -11.58
C ALA A 72 14.66 -22.73 -11.74
N PRO A 73 14.22 -22.07 -10.65
CA PRO A 73 13.75 -20.66 -10.71
C PRO A 73 14.74 -19.76 -11.41
N VAL A 74 14.27 -18.96 -12.35
CA VAL A 74 15.12 -18.06 -13.13
C VAL A 74 15.66 -16.95 -12.21
N GLU A 75 16.98 -16.74 -12.20
CA GLU A 75 17.60 -15.65 -11.45
C GLU A 75 17.42 -14.33 -12.21
N LEU A 76 16.47 -13.53 -11.79
CA LEU A 76 16.13 -12.23 -12.39
C LEU A 76 16.75 -11.04 -11.64
N GLY A 77 17.29 -11.29 -10.45
CA GLY A 77 17.83 -10.26 -9.57
C GLY A 77 16.76 -9.31 -9.04
N SER A 78 17.19 -8.12 -8.62
CA SER A 78 16.33 -7.06 -8.08
C SER A 78 16.37 -5.82 -8.98
N ARG A 79 16.21 -5.97 -10.29
CA ARG A 79 16.29 -4.88 -11.27
C ARG A 79 14.95 -4.17 -11.46
N CYS A 80 15.01 -3.01 -12.10
CA CYS A 80 13.82 -2.27 -12.53
C CYS A 80 13.02 -3.08 -13.57
N THR A 81 11.70 -2.93 -13.58
CA THR A 81 10.75 -3.61 -14.50
C THR A 81 11.15 -3.52 -15.97
N VAL A 82 11.67 -2.36 -16.40
CA VAL A 82 12.09 -2.17 -17.79
C VAL A 82 13.18 -3.15 -18.20
N PHE A 83 14.16 -3.37 -17.32
CA PHE A 83 15.24 -4.34 -17.57
C PHE A 83 14.78 -5.79 -17.38
N MET A 84 13.78 -6.01 -16.51
CA MET A 84 13.23 -7.33 -16.25
C MET A 84 12.54 -7.93 -17.48
N ASN A 85 11.86 -7.10 -18.31
CA ASN A 85 11.27 -7.53 -19.58
C ASN A 85 12.29 -8.23 -20.48
N SER A 86 13.48 -7.66 -20.61
CA SER A 86 14.55 -8.27 -21.42
C SER A 86 15.06 -9.57 -20.81
N SER A 87 15.19 -9.64 -19.48
CA SER A 87 15.64 -10.84 -18.77
C SER A 87 14.62 -11.97 -18.87
N VAL A 88 13.31 -11.68 -18.74
CA VAL A 88 12.25 -12.69 -18.90
C VAL A 88 12.19 -13.20 -20.36
N LYS A 89 12.28 -12.30 -21.36
CA LYS A 89 12.31 -12.71 -22.77
C LYS A 89 13.54 -13.57 -23.08
N GLN A 90 14.68 -13.27 -22.47
CA GLN A 90 15.88 -14.08 -22.65
C GLN A 90 15.68 -15.45 -22.01
N ALA A 91 15.16 -15.53 -20.79
CA ALA A 91 14.86 -16.79 -20.12
C ALA A 91 13.90 -17.69 -20.95
N GLN A 92 12.87 -17.06 -21.57
CA GLN A 92 11.98 -17.79 -22.49
C GLN A 92 12.71 -18.35 -23.73
N LYS A 93 13.62 -17.57 -24.31
CA LYS A 93 14.45 -18.03 -25.45
C LYS A 93 15.40 -19.17 -25.04
N ASP A 94 15.88 -19.13 -23.81
CA ASP A 94 16.77 -20.15 -23.24
C ASP A 94 16.00 -21.42 -22.79
N GLY A 95 14.66 -21.43 -22.98
CA GLY A 95 13.81 -22.60 -22.72
C GLY A 95 13.35 -22.73 -21.26
N ALA A 96 13.41 -21.64 -20.46
CA ALA A 96 12.88 -21.67 -19.10
C ALA A 96 11.38 -21.92 -19.10
N SER A 97 10.91 -22.75 -18.19
CA SER A 97 9.49 -23.04 -18.02
C SER A 97 8.74 -21.86 -17.43
N VAL A 98 7.41 -21.86 -17.57
CA VAL A 98 6.54 -20.81 -16.97
C VAL A 98 6.64 -20.86 -15.45
N GLU A 99 6.75 -22.04 -14.88
CA GLU A 99 6.95 -22.28 -13.46
C GLU A 99 8.23 -21.59 -12.96
N ASP A 100 9.33 -21.79 -13.67
CA ASP A 100 10.64 -21.22 -13.31
C ASP A 100 10.66 -19.69 -13.44
N ILE A 101 9.97 -19.15 -14.44
CA ILE A 101 9.81 -17.71 -14.64
C ILE A 101 8.93 -17.11 -13.54
N SER A 102 7.81 -17.75 -13.18
CA SER A 102 6.90 -17.29 -12.12
C SER A 102 7.60 -17.25 -10.77
N ALA A 103 8.36 -18.29 -10.44
CA ALA A 103 9.16 -18.34 -9.21
C ALA A 103 10.26 -17.27 -9.21
N GLY A 104 10.94 -17.07 -10.33
CA GLY A 104 11.97 -16.05 -10.50
C GLY A 104 11.43 -14.63 -10.30
N LEU A 105 10.25 -14.33 -10.86
CA LEU A 105 9.57 -13.04 -10.66
C LEU A 105 9.16 -12.83 -9.20
N SER A 106 8.61 -13.87 -8.55
CA SER A 106 8.25 -13.84 -7.14
C SER A 106 9.46 -13.57 -6.24
N SER A 107 10.57 -14.28 -6.49
CA SER A 107 11.84 -14.05 -5.79
C SER A 107 12.38 -12.63 -6.03
N SER A 108 12.29 -12.12 -7.25
CA SER A 108 12.75 -10.77 -7.59
C SER A 108 11.99 -9.67 -6.81
N ILE A 109 10.66 -9.79 -6.65
CA ILE A 109 9.87 -8.87 -5.81
C ILE A 109 10.39 -8.88 -4.38
N ILE A 110 10.60 -10.06 -3.82
CA ILE A 110 11.06 -10.20 -2.45
C ILE A 110 12.47 -9.65 -2.27
N LYS A 111 13.39 -9.94 -3.19
CA LYS A 111 14.73 -9.34 -3.17
C LYS A 111 14.68 -7.80 -3.24
N ASN A 112 13.77 -7.23 -4.03
CA ASN A 112 13.55 -5.79 -4.05
C ASN A 112 13.07 -5.28 -2.68
N ALA A 113 12.08 -5.94 -2.08
CA ALA A 113 11.54 -5.56 -0.78
C ALA A 113 12.61 -5.62 0.31
N VAL A 114 13.33 -6.74 0.41
CA VAL A 114 14.34 -6.95 1.46
C VAL A 114 15.55 -6.03 1.28
N TYR A 115 16.13 -5.99 0.09
CA TYR A 115 17.42 -5.30 -0.09
C TYR A 115 17.31 -3.82 -0.43
N LYS A 116 16.18 -3.36 -1.00
CA LYS A 116 16.05 -1.95 -1.40
C LYS A 116 15.10 -1.14 -0.50
N VAL A 117 14.10 -1.78 0.08
CA VAL A 117 13.13 -1.08 0.94
C VAL A 117 13.49 -1.28 2.41
N ILE A 118 13.53 -2.51 2.87
CA ILE A 118 13.79 -2.85 4.28
C ILE A 118 15.24 -2.50 4.64
N ARG A 119 16.21 -2.92 3.82
CA ARG A 119 17.66 -2.65 4.01
C ARG A 119 18.18 -3.05 5.39
N ALA A 120 17.59 -4.09 5.98
CA ALA A 120 18.08 -4.62 7.24
C ALA A 120 19.50 -5.19 7.08
N LYS A 121 20.38 -4.95 8.06
CA LYS A 121 21.73 -5.49 8.07
C LYS A 121 21.75 -6.98 8.39
N SER A 122 20.75 -7.44 9.13
CA SER A 122 20.51 -8.86 9.41
C SER A 122 19.01 -9.13 9.50
N ILE A 123 18.63 -10.39 9.27
CA ILE A 123 17.23 -10.84 9.38
C ILE A 123 16.73 -10.69 10.83
N ASP A 124 17.62 -10.79 11.80
CA ASP A 124 17.27 -10.67 13.23
C ASP A 124 16.77 -9.27 13.61
N GLU A 125 17.14 -8.23 12.83
CA GLU A 125 16.62 -6.88 13.02
C GLU A 125 15.12 -6.76 12.77
N LEU A 126 14.53 -7.73 12.06
CA LEU A 126 13.08 -7.79 11.79
C LEU A 126 12.31 -8.40 12.97
N GLY A 127 12.99 -8.91 13.99
CA GLY A 127 12.36 -9.59 15.11
C GLY A 127 11.93 -11.02 14.74
N LYS A 128 11.09 -11.62 15.61
CA LYS A 128 10.66 -13.02 15.45
C LYS A 128 9.30 -13.13 14.79
N ASN A 129 8.38 -12.23 15.12
CA ASN A 129 6.99 -12.25 14.71
C ASN A 129 6.77 -11.30 13.52
N ILE A 130 6.82 -11.84 12.31
CA ILE A 130 6.69 -11.07 11.07
C ILE A 130 5.32 -11.33 10.48
N VAL A 131 4.53 -10.28 10.29
CA VAL A 131 3.22 -10.34 9.61
C VAL A 131 3.39 -9.81 8.19
N VAL A 132 2.90 -10.59 7.23
CA VAL A 132 2.84 -10.18 5.82
C VAL A 132 1.39 -9.88 5.44
N GLN A 133 1.19 -8.79 4.70
CA GLN A 133 -0.11 -8.32 4.26
C GLN A 133 -0.03 -7.62 2.89
N GLY A 134 -1.18 -7.21 2.36
CA GLY A 134 -1.32 -6.70 1.01
C GLY A 134 -1.69 -7.78 0.00
N GLY A 135 -2.31 -7.37 -1.10
CA GLY A 135 -2.85 -8.28 -2.12
C GLY A 135 -1.78 -9.16 -2.78
N THR A 136 -0.55 -8.70 -2.84
CA THR A 136 0.57 -9.45 -3.44
C THR A 136 0.89 -10.71 -2.64
N PHE A 137 0.69 -10.71 -1.32
CA PHE A 137 0.90 -11.91 -0.50
C PHE A 137 -0.22 -12.96 -0.59
N LEU A 138 -1.29 -12.70 -1.35
CA LEU A 138 -2.23 -13.76 -1.75
C LEU A 138 -1.60 -14.73 -2.76
N ASN A 139 -0.50 -14.33 -3.40
CA ASN A 139 0.33 -15.17 -4.24
C ASN A 139 1.24 -16.06 -3.36
N ASP A 140 0.99 -17.37 -3.37
CA ASP A 140 1.74 -18.33 -2.55
C ASP A 140 3.22 -18.46 -2.95
N ALA A 141 3.55 -18.25 -4.23
CA ALA A 141 4.95 -18.25 -4.66
C ALA A 141 5.73 -17.04 -4.11
N VAL A 142 5.06 -15.88 -3.98
CA VAL A 142 5.65 -14.69 -3.32
C VAL A 142 5.84 -14.94 -1.83
N LEU A 143 4.82 -15.50 -1.16
CA LEU A 143 4.92 -15.85 0.25
C LEU A 143 6.09 -16.81 0.49
N ARG A 144 6.16 -17.89 -0.30
CA ARG A 144 7.23 -18.88 -0.18
C ARG A 144 8.59 -18.28 -0.45
N SER A 145 8.71 -17.44 -1.48
CA SER A 145 9.97 -16.72 -1.77
C SER A 145 10.43 -15.86 -0.59
N PHE A 146 9.49 -15.22 0.12
CA PHE A 146 9.81 -14.41 1.28
C PHE A 146 10.28 -15.25 2.47
N GLU A 147 9.61 -16.37 2.75
CA GLU A 147 10.01 -17.31 3.79
C GLU A 147 11.40 -17.90 3.52
N MET A 148 11.68 -18.24 2.27
CA MET A 148 12.99 -18.75 1.85
C MET A 148 14.09 -17.70 2.00
N GLU A 149 13.82 -16.45 1.60
CA GLU A 149 14.77 -15.34 1.72
C GLU A 149 15.10 -15.02 3.19
N LEU A 150 14.10 -15.13 4.08
CA LEU A 150 14.28 -14.91 5.52
C LEU A 150 14.78 -16.16 6.28
N GLY A 151 14.72 -17.35 5.68
CA GLY A 151 15.02 -18.60 6.36
C GLY A 151 14.07 -18.92 7.52
N ARG A 152 12.85 -18.36 7.52
CA ARG A 152 11.84 -18.55 8.57
C ARG A 152 10.42 -18.39 8.04
N ASN A 153 9.46 -18.99 8.74
CA ASN A 153 8.04 -18.80 8.42
C ASN A 153 7.57 -17.42 8.87
N VAL A 154 6.55 -16.91 8.19
CA VAL A 154 5.90 -15.65 8.51
C VAL A 154 4.40 -15.84 8.69
N ILE A 155 3.71 -14.87 9.29
CA ILE A 155 2.28 -14.91 9.56
C ILE A 155 1.56 -14.17 8.43
N ARG A 156 0.78 -14.93 7.62
CA ARG A 156 -0.11 -14.35 6.62
C ARG A 156 -1.56 -14.55 7.06
N PRO A 157 -2.26 -13.50 7.53
CA PRO A 157 -3.68 -13.57 7.80
C PRO A 157 -4.48 -13.97 6.54
N ALA A 158 -5.58 -14.73 6.72
CA ALA A 158 -6.45 -15.13 5.60
C ALA A 158 -7.00 -13.93 4.80
N ILE A 159 -7.12 -12.77 5.45
CA ILE A 159 -7.58 -11.51 4.86
C ILE A 159 -6.42 -10.58 4.46
N ALA A 160 -5.25 -11.12 4.13
CA ALA A 160 -4.03 -10.34 3.86
C ALA A 160 -4.26 -9.14 2.91
N GLY A 161 -5.08 -9.29 1.88
CA GLY A 161 -5.43 -8.21 0.95
C GLY A 161 -6.41 -7.16 1.50
N LEU A 162 -7.04 -7.42 2.65
CA LEU A 162 -8.05 -6.55 3.27
C LEU A 162 -7.60 -5.99 4.62
N MET A 163 -6.35 -6.18 5.00
CA MET A 163 -5.83 -5.79 6.32
C MET A 163 -5.99 -4.30 6.61
N GLY A 164 -5.79 -3.44 5.59
CA GLY A 164 -6.02 -2.00 5.72
C GLY A 164 -7.46 -1.68 6.08
N ALA A 165 -8.43 -2.26 5.35
CA ALA A 165 -9.85 -2.06 5.61
C ALA A 165 -10.27 -2.60 6.99
N PHE A 166 -9.80 -3.79 7.35
CA PHE A 166 -10.06 -4.39 8.67
C PHE A 166 -9.48 -3.53 9.80
N GLY A 167 -8.26 -3.02 9.64
CA GLY A 167 -7.64 -2.11 10.61
C GLY A 167 -8.43 -0.80 10.78
N CYS A 168 -8.94 -0.24 9.68
CA CYS A 168 -9.83 0.93 9.72
C CYS A 168 -11.15 0.61 10.46
N ALA A 169 -11.73 -0.57 10.23
CA ALA A 169 -12.94 -1.01 10.93
C ALA A 169 -12.72 -1.15 12.45
N LEU A 170 -11.59 -1.75 12.85
CA LEU A 170 -11.21 -1.85 14.27
C LEU A 170 -11.04 -0.45 14.88
N PHE A 171 -10.40 0.46 14.17
CA PHE A 171 -10.21 1.84 14.62
C PHE A 171 -11.54 2.59 14.73
N ALA A 172 -12.43 2.43 13.75
CA ALA A 172 -13.76 3.02 13.78
C ALA A 172 -14.59 2.49 14.95
N LYS A 173 -14.53 1.17 15.21
CA LYS A 173 -15.19 0.53 16.37
C LYS A 173 -14.74 1.17 17.69
N GLU A 174 -13.44 1.33 17.89
CA GLU A 174 -12.91 1.98 19.11
C GLU A 174 -13.39 3.43 19.24
N LYS A 175 -13.35 4.20 18.15
CA LYS A 175 -13.77 5.61 18.13
C LYS A 175 -15.28 5.78 18.32
N SER A 176 -16.09 4.78 18.01
CA SER A 176 -17.54 4.81 18.21
C SER A 176 -17.97 4.38 19.61
N GLN A 177 -17.08 3.79 20.41
CA GLN A 177 -17.38 3.43 21.79
C GLN A 177 -17.71 4.70 22.59
N GLY A 178 -18.88 4.70 23.26
CA GLY A 178 -19.37 5.84 24.04
C GLY A 178 -20.11 6.92 23.25
N ARG A 179 -20.37 6.70 21.94
CA ARG A 179 -21.26 7.55 21.17
C ARG A 179 -22.67 6.93 21.11
N ASP A 180 -23.71 7.78 21.03
CA ASP A 180 -25.13 7.37 21.02
C ASP A 180 -25.59 6.54 19.82
N GLY A 181 -24.68 5.80 19.20
CA GLY A 181 -24.96 4.80 18.16
C GLY A 181 -25.55 5.34 16.84
N LYS A 182 -25.77 6.63 16.72
CA LYS A 182 -26.30 7.22 15.48
C LYS A 182 -25.19 7.34 14.44
N SER A 183 -25.35 6.62 13.35
CA SER A 183 -24.46 6.73 12.18
C SER A 183 -24.67 8.08 11.48
N GLY A 184 -23.57 8.72 11.06
CA GLY A 184 -23.63 9.87 10.14
C GLY A 184 -23.76 9.48 8.66
N VAL A 185 -23.91 8.18 8.36
CA VAL A 185 -24.14 7.70 6.98
C VAL A 185 -25.53 8.13 6.53
N LEU A 186 -25.60 8.70 5.34
CA LEU A 186 -26.87 9.13 4.75
C LEU A 186 -27.78 7.92 4.52
N THR A 187 -29.07 8.09 4.83
CA THR A 187 -30.11 7.11 4.47
C THR A 187 -30.33 7.08 2.97
N LYS A 188 -31.02 6.05 2.46
CA LYS A 188 -31.37 5.95 1.04
C LYS A 188 -32.12 7.20 0.54
N ALA A 189 -33.10 7.68 1.30
CA ALA A 189 -33.87 8.89 0.95
C ALA A 189 -32.97 10.13 0.87
N GLN A 190 -32.06 10.30 1.85
CA GLN A 190 -31.09 11.41 1.85
C GLN A 190 -30.08 11.31 0.68
N LEU A 191 -29.74 10.10 0.25
CA LEU A 191 -28.89 9.89 -0.93
C LEU A 191 -29.61 10.22 -2.23
N GLU A 192 -30.90 9.91 -2.34
CA GLU A 192 -31.72 10.26 -3.50
C GLU A 192 -31.92 11.78 -3.67
N GLU A 193 -31.96 12.50 -2.55
CA GLU A 193 -32.04 13.97 -2.50
C GLU A 193 -30.68 14.66 -2.55
N PHE A 194 -29.58 13.87 -2.49
CA PHE A 194 -28.23 14.44 -2.40
C PHE A 194 -27.84 15.08 -3.73
N ALA A 195 -27.65 16.39 -3.70
CA ALA A 195 -27.22 17.16 -4.84
C ALA A 195 -26.08 18.10 -4.48
N TYR A 196 -25.26 18.42 -5.44
CA TYR A 196 -24.20 19.39 -5.32
C TYR A 196 -23.99 20.16 -6.61
N ASN A 197 -23.45 21.38 -6.46
CA ASN A 197 -22.96 22.18 -7.58
C ASN A 197 -21.46 22.40 -7.42
N SER A 198 -20.72 22.25 -8.51
CA SER A 198 -19.30 22.52 -8.53
C SER A 198 -18.96 23.67 -9.48
N ARG A 199 -18.01 24.49 -9.11
CA ARG A 199 -17.44 25.52 -9.98
C ARG A 199 -15.94 25.63 -9.81
N ALA A 200 -15.24 25.80 -10.93
CA ALA A 200 -13.83 26.14 -10.93
C ALA A 200 -13.67 27.66 -10.81
N VAL A 201 -12.76 28.12 -9.94
CA VAL A 201 -12.41 29.52 -9.77
C VAL A 201 -10.93 29.67 -9.54
N GLN A 202 -10.36 30.80 -9.95
CA GLN A 202 -8.99 31.15 -9.60
C GLN A 202 -8.96 31.87 -8.25
N CYS A 203 -8.07 31.44 -7.36
CA CYS A 203 -7.91 32.04 -6.03
C CYS A 203 -7.22 33.41 -6.17
N GLY A 204 -7.85 34.46 -5.63
CA GLY A 204 -7.27 35.82 -5.56
C GLY A 204 -6.54 36.12 -4.23
N GLY A 205 -6.32 35.13 -3.36
CA GLY A 205 -5.79 35.35 -2.01
C GLY A 205 -4.28 35.62 -1.93
N CYS A 206 -3.51 35.28 -2.95
CA CYS A 206 -2.07 35.53 -3.06
C CYS A 206 -1.57 35.32 -4.49
N GLY A 207 -0.31 35.59 -4.75
CA GLY A 207 0.32 35.43 -6.09
C GLY A 207 0.40 34.02 -6.64
N ALA A 208 0.01 32.99 -5.85
CA ALA A 208 0.00 31.61 -6.33
C ALA A 208 -1.19 31.27 -7.25
N HIS A 209 -2.23 32.12 -7.26
CA HIS A 209 -3.41 32.02 -8.13
C HIS A 209 -3.94 30.60 -8.34
N CYS A 210 -4.07 29.81 -7.22
CA CYS A 210 -4.48 28.40 -7.28
C CYS A 210 -5.81 28.23 -8.01
N ASN A 211 -5.91 27.21 -8.87
CA ASN A 211 -7.17 26.81 -9.46
C ASN A 211 -7.95 25.98 -8.41
N LEU A 212 -9.06 26.54 -7.94
CA LEU A 212 -9.91 25.94 -6.91
C LEU A 212 -11.12 25.31 -7.56
N THR A 213 -11.52 24.14 -7.07
CA THR A 213 -12.85 23.59 -7.29
C THR A 213 -13.66 23.77 -6.01
N ILE A 214 -14.73 24.58 -6.09
CA ILE A 214 -15.64 24.82 -4.98
C ILE A 214 -16.90 23.98 -5.21
N ILE A 215 -17.16 23.08 -4.26
CA ILE A 215 -18.37 22.24 -4.23
C ILE A 215 -19.29 22.81 -3.15
N ARG A 216 -20.54 23.02 -3.52
CA ARG A 216 -21.62 23.38 -2.60
C ARG A 216 -22.68 22.30 -2.61
N PHE A 217 -22.96 21.74 -1.45
CA PHE A 217 -23.99 20.75 -1.25
C PHE A 217 -25.35 21.40 -0.99
N ASN A 218 -26.43 20.67 -1.27
CA ASN A 218 -27.81 21.14 -1.04
C ASN A 218 -28.12 21.41 0.44
N ASP A 219 -27.36 20.81 1.37
CA ASP A 219 -27.45 21.05 2.82
C ASP A 219 -26.69 22.31 3.31
N GLY A 220 -26.14 23.11 2.40
CA GLY A 220 -25.38 24.33 2.69
C GLY A 220 -23.91 24.12 2.98
N ARG A 221 -23.43 22.88 3.13
CA ARG A 221 -22.00 22.62 3.29
C ARG A 221 -21.21 23.02 2.05
N ARG A 222 -19.97 23.44 2.28
CA ARG A 222 -19.03 23.81 1.23
C ARG A 222 -17.74 23.00 1.37
N PHE A 223 -17.24 22.51 0.26
CA PHE A 223 -15.92 21.91 0.16
C PHE A 223 -15.10 22.64 -0.90
N THR A 224 -13.82 22.85 -0.64
CA THR A 224 -12.90 23.48 -1.60
C THR A 224 -11.69 22.57 -1.75
N SER A 225 -11.29 22.31 -2.99
CA SER A 225 -10.08 21.56 -3.35
C SER A 225 -9.20 22.37 -4.30
N GLY A 226 -7.95 21.94 -4.48
CA GLY A 226 -6.96 22.64 -5.31
C GLY A 226 -6.27 23.81 -4.59
N ASN A 227 -6.63 24.09 -3.35
CA ASN A 227 -5.95 25.09 -2.53
C ASN A 227 -4.58 24.58 -2.05
N ARG A 228 -3.60 25.46 -2.05
CA ARG A 228 -2.26 25.23 -1.48
C ARG A 228 -2.08 25.78 -0.08
N CYS A 229 -3.09 26.47 0.45
CA CYS A 229 -3.10 27.03 1.78
C CYS A 229 -4.54 27.20 2.29
N GLU A 230 -4.70 27.46 3.57
CA GLU A 230 -5.99 27.64 4.27
C GLU A 230 -6.81 28.82 3.74
N LYS A 231 -6.14 29.89 3.29
CA LYS A 231 -6.83 31.05 2.66
C LYS A 231 -7.61 30.62 1.41
N GLY A 232 -7.02 29.73 0.58
CA GLY A 232 -7.71 29.19 -0.59
C GLY A 232 -8.93 28.35 -0.23
N ALA A 233 -8.90 27.65 0.90
CA ALA A 233 -10.06 26.94 1.45
C ALA A 233 -11.14 27.86 2.03
N GLY A 234 -10.85 29.15 2.22
CA GLY A 234 -11.74 30.12 2.84
C GLY A 234 -11.75 30.04 4.37
N ILE A 235 -10.74 29.41 4.96
CA ILE A 235 -10.55 29.33 6.41
C ILE A 235 -9.89 30.63 6.86
N LYS A 236 -10.52 31.34 7.81
CA LYS A 236 -9.90 32.48 8.45
C LYS A 236 -8.90 31.98 9.49
N ILE A 237 -7.64 32.29 9.29
CA ILE A 237 -6.59 32.01 10.29
C ILE A 237 -6.78 33.06 11.40
N THR A 238 -7.36 32.67 12.51
CA THR A 238 -7.64 33.52 13.65
C THR A 238 -6.46 33.65 14.63
N ASP A 239 -5.50 32.71 14.55
CA ASP A 239 -4.33 32.73 15.42
C ASP A 239 -3.04 32.40 14.64
N ARG A 240 -2.10 33.35 14.63
CA ARG A 240 -0.79 33.20 14.01
C ARG A 240 0.21 32.45 14.90
N THR A 241 -0.12 32.27 16.17
CA THR A 241 0.80 31.71 17.17
C THR A 241 0.94 30.19 17.09
N GLU A 242 -0.01 29.49 16.47
CA GLU A 242 0.05 28.01 16.31
C GLU A 242 0.64 27.55 14.97
N ASN A 243 1.01 28.45 14.09
CA ASN A 243 1.58 28.07 12.80
C ASN A 243 3.11 27.93 12.90
N MET A 244 3.58 26.74 13.29
CA MET A 244 5.01 26.42 13.44
C MET A 244 5.84 26.68 12.15
N ILE A 245 5.21 26.75 10.98
CA ILE A 245 5.87 27.10 9.71
C ILE A 245 6.24 28.58 9.64
N ALA A 246 5.51 29.44 10.36
CA ALA A 246 5.80 30.88 10.42
C ALA A 246 6.94 31.24 11.39
N VAL A 247 7.41 30.31 12.20
CA VAL A 247 8.47 30.52 13.21
C VAL A 247 9.85 30.09 12.71
N SER A 248 9.93 29.40 11.56
CA SER A 248 11.19 28.87 11.01
C SER A 248 11.81 29.74 9.88
N TYR A 249 11.36 31.00 9.70
CA TYR A 249 11.98 32.00 8.82
C TYR A 249 12.21 33.33 9.52
#